data_45b9eda11d2875d626652ae2ba77f2ef
#
_entry.id   45b9eda11d2875d626652ae2ba77f2ef
#
_cell.length_a   1.000
_cell.length_b   1.000
_cell.length_c   1.000
_cell.angle_alpha   90.00
_cell.angle_beta   90.00
_cell.angle_gamma   90.00
#
_symmetry.space_group_name_H-M   'P 1'
#
loop_
_entity.id
_entity.type
_entity.pdbx_description
1 polymer ?
#
loop_
_entity_poly.entity_id
_entity_poly.type
_entity_poly.pdbx_seq_one_letter_code
_entity_poly.pdbx_strand_id
1 'polypeptide(L)'
;HFHLNYQPRICFGLFKTQNYYGTSCMKYINKDNLYDYAFLNQDTLVSPLRAICVCFHGYTDATMYQESPKIAKVLGEAGIAWVFPYYSVWAWMSKSSSEFNEQVIDAVYERLGASENIPLIVSGGSMGGLTALNYLVYGKRKAAGCAVNCAVTDMKRVFSDIPDFRRAILSAHIQEDEDLLSVMKRYSPVDFCELMPKIPYYFVYGECDAYFTQNHMPPLIERMEKEKLSYTLRIEEGMNHCDIESHPDAFTEYCKFIIDLIK
;
A
#
# COMPACT_ATOMS: atom_id res chain seq x y z
N HIS A 1 3.49 47.67 -1.18
CA HIS A 1 2.79 47.58 0.12
C HIS A 1 1.40 47.03 -0.09
N PHE A 2 1.21 45.72 0.11
CA PHE A 2 -0.10 45.12 0.32
C PHE A 2 -0.05 44.35 1.64
N HIS A 3 -0.66 44.92 2.67
CA HIS A 3 -0.93 44.23 3.94
C HIS A 3 -2.20 43.40 3.76
N LEU A 4 -2.05 42.07 3.71
CA LEU A 4 -3.16 41.15 3.91
C LEU A 4 -3.22 40.82 5.40
N ASN A 5 -4.18 41.42 6.11
CA ASN A 5 -4.53 41.06 7.46
C ASN A 5 -5.32 39.74 7.44
N TYR A 6 -4.63 38.62 7.66
CA TYR A 6 -5.25 37.34 7.93
C TYR A 6 -5.45 37.19 9.44
N GLN A 7 -6.66 37.33 9.95
CA GLN A 7 -7.02 36.98 11.30
C GLN A 7 -7.67 35.59 11.31
N PRO A 8 -7.04 34.55 11.90
CA PRO A 8 -7.72 33.26 12.09
C PRO A 8 -8.78 33.42 13.19
N ARG A 9 -10.03 33.19 12.84
CA ARG A 9 -11.10 33.00 13.83
C ARG A 9 -10.92 31.65 14.50
N ILE A 10 -10.30 31.62 15.68
CA ILE A 10 -10.28 30.43 16.53
C ILE A 10 -11.64 30.36 17.24
N CYS A 11 -12.53 29.52 16.76
CA CYS A 11 -13.73 29.16 17.50
C CYS A 11 -13.35 28.15 18.58
N PHE A 12 -13.21 28.61 19.83
CA PHE A 12 -13.20 27.74 21.00
C PHE A 12 -14.61 27.20 21.24
N GLY A 13 -14.93 26.06 20.63
CA GLY A 13 -16.06 25.25 21.02
C GLY A 13 -15.71 24.47 22.29
N LEU A 14 -16.49 24.67 23.35
CA LEU A 14 -16.42 23.87 24.57
C LEU A 14 -16.62 22.40 24.25
N PHE A 15 -15.54 21.61 24.23
CA PHE A 15 -15.61 20.15 24.15
C PHE A 15 -16.17 19.61 25.47
N LYS A 16 -17.45 19.22 25.45
CA LYS A 16 -17.97 18.29 26.46
C LYS A 16 -17.25 16.96 26.28
N THR A 17 -16.53 16.51 27.30
CA THR A 17 -15.98 15.16 27.37
C THR A 17 -17.14 14.15 27.38
N GLN A 18 -17.48 13.60 26.25
CA GLN A 18 -18.30 12.40 26.15
C GLN A 18 -17.38 11.18 26.11
N ASN A 19 -17.62 10.23 27.01
CA ASN A 19 -16.92 8.95 27.07
C ASN A 19 -17.12 8.18 25.75
N TYR A 20 -16.06 8.08 24.94
CA TYR A 20 -16.01 7.27 23.75
C TYR A 20 -15.51 5.85 24.06
N TYR A 21 -16.38 5.02 24.64
CA TYR A 21 -16.22 3.57 24.61
C TYR A 21 -17.43 3.00 23.87
N GLY A 22 -17.20 2.56 22.65
CA GLY A 22 -18.20 1.92 21.79
C GLY A 22 -18.37 2.63 20.46
N THR A 23 -17.34 2.68 19.62
CA THR A 23 -17.39 3.34 18.33
C THR A 23 -17.33 2.34 17.19
N SER A 24 -18.42 2.26 16.44
CA SER A 24 -18.26 2.04 15.00
C SER A 24 -17.36 3.19 14.49
N CYS A 25 -16.23 2.87 13.88
CA CYS A 25 -15.37 3.87 13.23
C CYS A 25 -16.24 4.70 12.28
N MET A 26 -16.33 6.01 12.52
CA MET A 26 -17.17 6.87 11.70
C MET A 26 -16.59 6.94 10.31
N LYS A 27 -17.29 6.36 9.32
CA LYS A 27 -16.85 6.36 7.92
C LYS A 27 -16.88 7.81 7.41
N TYR A 28 -15.70 8.42 7.24
CA TYR A 28 -15.57 9.77 6.73
C TYR A 28 -15.17 9.83 5.25
N ILE A 29 -14.50 8.77 4.70
CA ILE A 29 -14.20 8.65 3.28
C ILE A 29 -15.35 7.87 2.59
N ASN A 30 -15.87 8.42 1.52
CA ASN A 30 -16.97 7.85 0.73
C ASN A 30 -16.78 8.16 -0.76
N LYS A 31 -17.66 7.66 -1.61
CA LYS A 31 -17.57 7.82 -3.07
C LYS A 31 -17.57 9.28 -3.55
N ASP A 32 -18.15 10.21 -2.78
CA ASP A 32 -18.33 11.60 -3.19
C ASP A 32 -17.11 12.46 -2.89
N ASN A 33 -16.33 12.11 -1.85
CA ASN A 33 -15.10 12.80 -1.47
C ASN A 33 -13.82 11.97 -1.71
N LEU A 34 -13.90 10.85 -2.41
CA LEU A 34 -12.78 9.92 -2.66
C LEU A 34 -11.52 10.63 -3.18
N TYR A 35 -11.67 11.58 -4.10
CA TYR A 35 -10.54 12.25 -4.73
C TYR A 35 -9.73 13.17 -3.81
N ASP A 36 -10.25 13.52 -2.65
CA ASP A 36 -9.51 14.22 -1.60
C ASP A 36 -8.53 13.28 -0.86
N TYR A 37 -8.74 11.95 -0.98
CA TYR A 37 -8.03 10.92 -0.21
C TYR A 37 -7.29 9.88 -1.06
N ALA A 38 -7.55 9.82 -2.36
CA ALA A 38 -6.88 8.90 -3.27
C ALA A 38 -6.94 9.38 -4.72
N PHE A 39 -5.95 8.97 -5.50
CA PHE A 39 -6.05 9.03 -6.95
C PHE A 39 -6.75 7.78 -7.49
N LEU A 40 -7.57 7.95 -8.51
CA LEU A 40 -8.21 6.90 -9.29
C LEU A 40 -8.07 7.22 -10.79
N ASN A 41 -7.55 6.30 -11.60
CA ASN A 41 -7.29 6.47 -13.03
C ASN A 41 -8.54 6.49 -13.90
N GLN A 42 -9.56 7.24 -13.51
CA GLN A 42 -10.84 7.30 -14.24
C GLN A 42 -10.69 7.86 -15.65
N ASP A 43 -9.68 8.70 -15.89
CA ASP A 43 -9.34 9.28 -17.20
C ASP A 43 -8.83 8.26 -18.22
N THR A 44 -8.27 7.13 -17.78
CA THR A 44 -7.71 6.08 -18.65
C THR A 44 -8.40 4.73 -18.52
N LEU A 45 -9.35 4.61 -17.58
CA LEU A 45 -10.06 3.37 -17.33
C LEU A 45 -11.06 3.04 -18.42
N VAL A 46 -10.85 1.95 -19.16
CA VAL A 46 -11.79 1.47 -20.15
C VAL A 46 -12.82 0.50 -19.57
N SER A 47 -13.99 0.46 -20.22
CA SER A 47 -15.08 -0.45 -19.84
C SER A 47 -14.98 -1.77 -20.62
N PRO A 48 -15.37 -2.92 -20.04
CA PRO A 48 -15.91 -3.07 -18.69
C PRO A 48 -14.83 -3.05 -17.61
N LEU A 49 -15.19 -2.62 -16.38
CA LEU A 49 -14.34 -2.79 -15.20
C LEU A 49 -14.11 -4.28 -14.94
N ARG A 50 -12.83 -4.70 -14.88
CA ARG A 50 -12.44 -6.10 -14.71
C ARG A 50 -11.79 -6.38 -13.35
N ALA A 51 -11.09 -5.40 -12.78
CA ALA A 51 -10.48 -5.49 -11.44
C ALA A 51 -10.23 -4.10 -10.86
N ILE A 52 -9.92 -4.07 -9.57
CA ILE A 52 -9.39 -2.90 -8.86
C ILE A 52 -8.01 -3.26 -8.34
N CYS A 53 -6.99 -2.47 -8.70
CA CYS A 53 -5.61 -2.60 -8.22
C CYS A 53 -5.29 -1.42 -7.30
N VAL A 54 -5.11 -1.69 -6.01
CA VAL A 54 -4.68 -0.68 -5.04
C VAL A 54 -3.17 -0.69 -4.92
N CYS A 55 -2.55 0.44 -5.21
CA CYS A 55 -1.10 0.63 -5.13
C CYS A 55 -0.75 1.47 -3.90
N PHE A 56 -0.16 0.85 -2.90
CA PHE A 56 0.26 1.51 -1.68
C PHE A 56 1.63 2.19 -1.88
N HIS A 57 1.75 3.43 -1.43
CA HIS A 57 2.96 4.23 -1.64
C HIS A 57 4.10 3.90 -0.66
N GLY A 58 5.32 4.27 -1.03
CA GLY A 58 6.52 4.11 -0.22
C GLY A 58 6.64 5.12 0.92
N TYR A 59 7.68 4.95 1.73
CA TYR A 59 8.06 5.87 2.79
C TYR A 59 8.40 7.25 2.20
N THR A 60 7.89 8.31 2.82
CA THR A 60 8.03 9.71 2.41
C THR A 60 7.45 10.07 1.02
N ASP A 61 6.79 9.14 0.34
CA ASP A 61 6.12 9.46 -0.92
C ASP A 61 4.87 10.30 -0.64
N ALA A 62 4.94 11.57 -1.00
CA ALA A 62 3.86 12.55 -0.87
C ALA A 62 3.26 12.91 -2.24
N THR A 63 3.40 12.06 -3.23
CA THR A 63 2.89 12.29 -4.58
C THR A 63 1.38 12.43 -4.57
N MET A 64 0.88 13.50 -5.19
CA MET A 64 -0.54 13.71 -5.50
C MET A 64 -0.69 13.79 -7.01
N TYR A 65 -1.13 12.71 -7.63
CA TYR A 65 -1.28 12.64 -9.07
C TYR A 65 -2.38 13.58 -9.56
N GLN A 66 -2.08 14.32 -10.65
CA GLN A 66 -3.06 15.15 -11.36
C GLN A 66 -3.56 14.48 -12.64
N GLU A 67 -2.79 13.52 -13.15
CA GLU A 67 -3.12 12.67 -14.30
C GLU A 67 -2.59 11.26 -14.07
N SER A 68 -3.09 10.30 -14.82
CA SER A 68 -2.69 8.89 -14.70
C SER A 68 -1.19 8.71 -14.98
N PRO A 69 -0.40 8.17 -14.02
CA PRO A 69 0.97 7.76 -14.28
C PRO A 69 1.03 6.58 -15.26
N LYS A 70 2.23 6.24 -15.72
CA LYS A 70 2.44 5.20 -16.74
C LYS A 70 1.77 3.86 -16.39
N ILE A 71 1.94 3.40 -15.15
CA ILE A 71 1.30 2.16 -14.68
C ILE A 71 -0.22 2.25 -14.72
N ALA A 72 -0.79 3.36 -14.28
CA ALA A 72 -2.23 3.57 -14.25
C ALA A 72 -2.85 3.59 -15.66
N LYS A 73 -2.13 4.16 -16.65
CA LYS A 73 -2.52 4.12 -18.08
C LYS A 73 -2.57 2.68 -18.59
N VAL A 74 -1.49 1.92 -18.40
CA VAL A 74 -1.39 0.52 -18.87
C VAL A 74 -2.47 -0.35 -18.25
N LEU A 75 -2.71 -0.22 -16.93
CA LEU A 75 -3.73 -1.00 -16.25
C LEU A 75 -5.15 -0.54 -16.63
N GLY A 76 -5.36 0.77 -16.81
CA GLY A 76 -6.62 1.35 -17.24
C GLY A 76 -7.06 0.82 -18.62
N GLU A 77 -6.15 0.74 -19.58
CA GLU A 77 -6.38 0.15 -20.91
C GLU A 77 -6.77 -1.33 -20.84
N ALA A 78 -6.37 -2.04 -19.79
CA ALA A 78 -6.78 -3.43 -19.54
C ALA A 78 -8.11 -3.54 -18.74
N GLY A 79 -8.77 -2.43 -18.43
CA GLY A 79 -10.00 -2.40 -17.65
C GLY A 79 -9.77 -2.54 -16.13
N ILE A 80 -8.58 -2.22 -15.65
CA ILE A 80 -8.23 -2.28 -14.25
C ILE A 80 -8.22 -0.86 -13.66
N ALA A 81 -9.07 -0.61 -12.68
CA ALA A 81 -9.04 0.63 -11.91
C ALA A 81 -7.79 0.64 -11.03
N TRP A 82 -6.89 1.60 -11.25
CA TRP A 82 -5.70 1.78 -10.45
C TRP A 82 -5.95 2.87 -9.40
N VAL A 83 -5.71 2.54 -8.15
CA VAL A 83 -6.00 3.38 -6.98
C VAL A 83 -4.73 3.64 -6.21
N PHE A 84 -4.48 4.89 -5.85
CA PHE A 84 -3.32 5.30 -5.07
C PHE A 84 -3.80 6.09 -3.83
N PRO A 85 -3.92 5.44 -2.66
CA PRO A 85 -4.40 6.07 -1.43
C PRO A 85 -3.39 7.08 -0.87
N TYR A 86 -3.85 8.25 -0.39
CA TYR A 86 -3.04 9.31 0.21
C TYR A 86 -2.94 9.18 1.73
N TYR A 87 -2.62 7.98 2.22
CA TYR A 87 -2.41 7.77 3.66
C TYR A 87 -1.10 8.41 4.15
N SER A 88 -0.81 8.34 5.45
CA SER A 88 0.40 8.95 6.02
C SER A 88 1.68 8.46 5.34
N VAL A 89 2.54 9.39 4.95
CA VAL A 89 3.86 9.10 4.36
C VAL A 89 4.83 8.37 5.33
N TRP A 90 4.45 8.28 6.62
CA TRP A 90 5.15 7.54 7.67
C TRP A 90 4.27 6.45 8.28
N ALA A 91 3.48 5.79 7.46
CA ALA A 91 2.43 4.87 7.91
C ALA A 91 2.94 3.66 8.71
N TRP A 92 3.95 2.97 8.22
CA TRP A 92 4.55 1.77 8.83
C TRP A 92 3.53 0.83 9.50
N MET A 93 2.39 0.61 8.86
CA MET A 93 1.28 -0.20 9.36
C MET A 93 0.56 0.35 10.59
N SER A 94 0.65 1.67 10.87
CA SER A 94 -0.14 2.27 11.94
C SER A 94 -1.63 1.99 11.76
N LYS A 95 -2.34 1.83 12.87
CA LYS A 95 -3.78 1.54 12.87
C LYS A 95 -4.58 2.56 12.06
N SER A 96 -4.26 3.85 12.22
CA SER A 96 -4.95 4.93 11.48
C SER A 96 -4.76 4.83 9.97
N SER A 97 -3.56 4.47 9.49
CA SER A 97 -3.29 4.28 8.07
C SER A 97 -3.97 3.03 7.51
N SER A 98 -4.05 1.96 8.30
CA SER A 98 -4.78 0.74 7.91
C SER A 98 -6.29 1.03 7.78
N GLU A 99 -6.88 1.73 8.75
CA GLU A 99 -8.29 2.16 8.71
C GLU A 99 -8.58 3.12 7.55
N PHE A 100 -7.67 4.04 7.24
CA PHE A 100 -7.74 4.92 6.10
C PHE A 100 -7.80 4.14 4.79
N ASN A 101 -6.89 3.19 4.59
CA ASN A 101 -6.83 2.37 3.38
C ASN A 101 -8.11 1.56 3.17
N GLU A 102 -8.67 0.98 4.24
CA GLU A 102 -9.95 0.28 4.18
C GLU A 102 -11.10 1.18 3.73
N GLN A 103 -11.17 2.41 4.25
CA GLN A 103 -12.21 3.37 3.84
C GLN A 103 -12.05 3.79 2.38
N VAL A 104 -10.81 4.01 1.92
CA VAL A 104 -10.54 4.32 0.50
C VAL A 104 -11.00 3.17 -0.39
N ILE A 105 -10.65 1.93 -0.06
CA ILE A 105 -11.03 0.76 -0.86
C ILE A 105 -12.55 0.62 -0.92
N ASP A 106 -13.26 0.76 0.20
CA ASP A 106 -14.71 0.74 0.24
C ASP A 106 -15.32 1.85 -0.63
N ALA A 107 -14.78 3.08 -0.53
CA ALA A 107 -15.25 4.21 -1.33
C ALA A 107 -15.01 4.03 -2.83
N VAL A 108 -13.92 3.36 -3.23
CA VAL A 108 -13.64 3.02 -4.63
C VAL A 108 -14.67 2.03 -5.18
N TYR A 109 -14.99 0.95 -4.44
CA TYR A 109 -16.04 0.02 -4.85
C TYR A 109 -17.39 0.72 -5.00
N GLU A 110 -17.76 1.60 -4.08
CA GLU A 110 -18.98 2.41 -4.17
C GLU A 110 -18.95 3.37 -5.37
N ARG A 111 -17.81 4.03 -5.61
CA ARG A 111 -17.66 5.02 -6.70
C ARG A 111 -17.80 4.39 -8.08
N LEU A 112 -17.21 3.21 -8.26
CA LEU A 112 -17.24 2.47 -9.51
C LEU A 112 -18.50 1.62 -9.69
N GLY A 113 -19.38 1.54 -8.68
CA GLY A 113 -20.52 0.62 -8.69
C GLY A 113 -20.08 -0.85 -8.79
N ALA A 114 -18.88 -1.15 -8.30
CA ALA A 114 -18.29 -2.47 -8.40
C ALA A 114 -18.96 -3.45 -7.44
N SER A 115 -19.34 -4.63 -7.94
CA SER A 115 -19.80 -5.72 -7.08
C SER A 115 -18.65 -6.35 -6.31
N GLU A 116 -18.96 -7.07 -5.24
CA GLU A 116 -17.98 -7.85 -4.46
C GLU A 116 -17.23 -8.91 -5.28
N ASN A 117 -17.74 -9.26 -6.47
CA ASN A 117 -17.11 -10.22 -7.38
C ASN A 117 -16.01 -9.58 -8.24
N ILE A 118 -15.90 -8.25 -8.29
CA ILE A 118 -14.79 -7.59 -8.97
C ILE A 118 -13.51 -7.85 -8.16
N PRO A 119 -12.49 -8.51 -8.76
CA PRO A 119 -11.28 -8.87 -8.04
C PRO A 119 -10.52 -7.63 -7.53
N LEU A 120 -10.06 -7.73 -6.28
CA LEU A 120 -9.09 -6.79 -5.72
C LEU A 120 -7.68 -7.34 -5.96
N ILE A 121 -6.78 -6.50 -6.42
CA ILE A 121 -5.35 -6.77 -6.53
C ILE A 121 -4.65 -5.75 -5.64
N VAL A 122 -3.65 -6.17 -4.89
CA VAL A 122 -2.85 -5.26 -4.07
C VAL A 122 -1.43 -5.16 -4.61
N SER A 123 -0.90 -3.94 -4.59
CA SER A 123 0.43 -3.66 -5.08
C SER A 123 1.10 -2.56 -4.25
N GLY A 124 2.40 -2.39 -4.41
CA GLY A 124 3.12 -1.31 -3.74
C GLY A 124 4.62 -1.46 -3.78
N GLY A 125 5.32 -0.36 -3.51
CA GLY A 125 6.78 -0.32 -3.41
C GLY A 125 7.26 -0.04 -1.98
N SER A 126 8.41 -0.60 -1.59
CA SER A 126 9.05 -0.28 -0.31
C SER A 126 8.12 -0.51 0.90
N MET A 127 7.86 0.53 1.70
CA MET A 127 6.84 0.52 2.76
C MET A 127 5.43 0.19 2.22
N GLY A 128 5.10 0.63 1.00
CA GLY A 128 3.84 0.27 0.35
C GLY A 128 3.75 -1.22 0.00
N GLY A 129 4.88 -1.84 -0.33
CA GLY A 129 4.97 -3.30 -0.48
C GLY A 129 4.71 -4.04 0.83
N LEU A 130 5.23 -3.52 1.97
CA LEU A 130 4.87 -4.00 3.30
C LEU A 130 3.36 -3.89 3.54
N THR A 131 2.77 -2.74 3.19
CA THR A 131 1.33 -2.51 3.35
C THR A 131 0.51 -3.48 2.49
N ALA A 132 0.92 -3.72 1.24
CA ALA A 132 0.25 -4.69 0.35
C ALA A 132 0.28 -6.12 0.92
N LEU A 133 1.44 -6.58 1.39
CA LEU A 133 1.58 -7.91 1.99
C LEU A 133 0.77 -8.07 3.30
N ASN A 134 0.74 -7.01 4.13
CA ASN A 134 -0.08 -7.00 5.34
C ASN A 134 -1.58 -6.97 5.02
N TYR A 135 -2.01 -6.25 3.97
CA TYR A 135 -3.40 -6.22 3.56
C TYR A 135 -3.96 -7.61 3.24
N LEU A 136 -3.13 -8.50 2.70
CA LEU A 136 -3.55 -9.89 2.40
C LEU A 136 -3.99 -10.68 3.62
N VAL A 137 -3.46 -10.35 4.80
CA VAL A 137 -3.72 -11.06 6.06
C VAL A 137 -4.75 -10.32 6.91
N TYR A 138 -4.65 -8.99 6.96
CA TYR A 138 -5.44 -8.16 7.87
C TYR A 138 -6.53 -7.35 7.19
N GLY A 139 -6.53 -7.27 5.85
CA GLY A 139 -7.54 -6.54 5.09
C GLY A 139 -8.90 -7.22 5.08
N LYS A 140 -9.96 -6.42 4.95
CA LYS A 140 -11.34 -6.91 4.95
C LYS A 140 -11.70 -7.68 3.69
N ARG A 141 -11.14 -7.27 2.52
CA ARG A 141 -11.43 -7.88 1.23
C ARG A 141 -10.33 -8.85 0.84
N LYS A 142 -10.71 -9.99 0.27
CA LYS A 142 -9.73 -10.95 -0.27
C LYS A 142 -9.16 -10.41 -1.58
N ALA A 143 -7.83 -10.43 -1.68
CA ALA A 143 -7.15 -10.11 -2.93
C ALA A 143 -6.96 -11.34 -3.82
N ALA A 144 -7.03 -11.12 -5.14
CA ALA A 144 -6.79 -12.15 -6.15
C ALA A 144 -5.30 -12.37 -6.46
N GLY A 145 -4.45 -11.39 -6.13
CA GLY A 145 -3.00 -11.45 -6.31
C GLY A 145 -2.30 -10.25 -5.68
N CYS A 146 -0.98 -10.36 -5.58
CA CYS A 146 -0.13 -9.33 -4.98
C CYS A 146 1.13 -9.10 -5.82
N ALA A 147 1.39 -7.85 -6.20
CA ALA A 147 2.61 -7.46 -6.92
C ALA A 147 3.36 -6.38 -6.15
N VAL A 148 4.61 -6.65 -5.76
CA VAL A 148 5.39 -5.71 -4.96
C VAL A 148 6.76 -5.42 -5.55
N ASN A 149 7.21 -4.17 -5.39
CA ASN A 149 8.48 -3.67 -5.86
C ASN A 149 9.35 -3.27 -4.66
N CYS A 150 10.50 -3.91 -4.49
CA CYS A 150 11.44 -3.64 -3.39
C CYS A 150 10.77 -3.58 -2.01
N ALA A 151 9.87 -4.52 -1.72
CA ALA A 151 9.05 -4.51 -0.51
C ALA A 151 9.87 -4.68 0.77
N VAL A 152 9.46 -3.99 1.84
CA VAL A 152 9.91 -4.31 3.19
C VAL A 152 9.27 -5.64 3.62
N THR A 153 10.08 -6.57 4.08
CA THR A 153 9.63 -7.91 4.51
C THR A 153 9.87 -8.19 5.99
N ASP A 154 10.75 -7.42 6.64
CA ASP A 154 11.07 -7.55 8.07
C ASP A 154 11.23 -6.16 8.70
N MET A 155 10.23 -5.73 9.45
CA MET A 155 10.24 -4.42 10.14
C MET A 155 11.32 -4.34 11.23
N LYS A 156 11.62 -5.45 11.92
CA LYS A 156 12.64 -5.47 12.99
C LYS A 156 14.01 -5.19 12.40
N ARG A 157 14.28 -5.79 11.24
CA ARG A 157 15.54 -5.60 10.55
C ARG A 157 15.69 -4.17 10.02
N VAL A 158 14.65 -3.65 9.37
CA VAL A 158 14.64 -2.25 8.89
C VAL A 158 14.83 -1.28 10.05
N PHE A 159 14.16 -1.52 11.18
CA PHE A 159 14.30 -0.74 12.40
C PHE A 159 15.73 -0.76 12.96
N SER A 160 16.41 -1.90 12.90
CA SER A 160 17.79 -2.07 13.33
C SER A 160 18.77 -1.39 12.39
N ASP A 161 18.62 -1.60 11.10
CA ASP A 161 19.65 -1.33 10.09
C ASP A 161 19.59 0.09 9.54
N ILE A 162 18.39 0.73 9.55
CA ILE A 162 18.16 2.04 8.91
C ILE A 162 17.64 3.07 9.92
N PRO A 163 18.51 3.98 10.41
CA PRO A 163 18.15 4.95 11.46
C PRO A 163 16.95 5.83 11.15
N ASP A 164 16.79 6.27 9.91
CA ASP A 164 15.66 7.11 9.50
C ASP A 164 14.32 6.37 9.60
N PHE A 165 14.31 5.09 9.23
CA PHE A 165 13.11 4.26 9.35
C PHE A 165 12.77 3.95 10.81
N ARG A 166 13.79 3.79 11.68
CA ARG A 166 13.58 3.62 13.12
C ARG A 166 12.75 4.75 13.71
N ARG A 167 13.09 6.00 13.40
CA ARG A 167 12.35 7.17 13.89
C ARG A 167 10.91 7.16 13.39
N ALA A 168 10.70 6.85 12.12
CA ALA A 168 9.38 6.82 11.51
C ALA A 168 8.50 5.69 12.09
N ILE A 169 9.06 4.50 12.31
CA ILE A 169 8.36 3.37 12.93
C ILE A 169 7.96 3.72 14.37
N LEU A 170 8.88 4.30 15.17
CA LEU A 170 8.55 4.78 16.51
C LEU A 170 7.40 5.78 16.51
N SER A 171 7.43 6.75 15.57
CA SER A 171 6.37 7.75 15.44
C SER A 171 5.03 7.16 15.03
N ALA A 172 5.05 6.18 14.13
CA ALA A 172 3.82 5.52 13.64
C ALA A 172 3.07 4.74 14.73
N HIS A 173 3.80 4.21 15.72
CA HIS A 173 3.25 3.32 16.74
C HIS A 173 3.28 3.90 18.18
N ILE A 174 3.55 5.21 18.31
CA ILE A 174 3.69 5.87 19.64
C ILE A 174 2.41 5.81 20.50
N GLN A 175 1.26 5.60 19.90
CA GLN A 175 -0.03 5.55 20.60
C GLN A 175 -0.57 4.11 20.75
N GLU A 176 0.21 3.10 20.38
CA GLU A 176 -0.21 1.72 20.56
C GLU A 176 0.06 1.23 21.98
N ASP A 177 -0.91 0.52 22.57
CA ASP A 177 -0.80 -0.03 23.95
C ASP A 177 0.08 -1.30 23.99
N GLU A 178 0.62 -1.73 22.85
CA GLU A 178 1.44 -2.92 22.72
C GLU A 178 2.93 -2.54 22.61
N ASP A 179 3.82 -3.40 23.07
CA ASP A 179 5.25 -3.16 22.91
C ASP A 179 5.67 -3.18 21.44
N LEU A 180 6.61 -2.30 21.09
CA LEU A 180 7.03 -2.09 19.71
C LEU A 180 7.58 -3.36 19.03
N LEU A 181 8.24 -4.25 19.78
CA LEU A 181 8.78 -5.48 19.22
C LEU A 181 7.66 -6.42 18.76
N SER A 182 6.60 -6.54 19.55
CA SER A 182 5.39 -7.30 19.20
C SER A 182 4.69 -6.71 18.00
N VAL A 183 4.57 -5.39 17.92
CA VAL A 183 4.02 -4.68 16.76
C VAL A 183 4.84 -4.97 15.50
N MET A 184 6.16 -4.77 15.55
CA MET A 184 7.03 -5.05 14.41
C MET A 184 6.97 -6.51 13.96
N LYS A 185 6.89 -7.45 14.92
CA LYS A 185 6.75 -8.87 14.61
C LYS A 185 5.41 -9.18 13.93
N ARG A 186 4.32 -8.60 14.44
CA ARG A 186 2.98 -8.75 13.86
C ARG A 186 2.94 -8.33 12.40
N TYR A 187 3.59 -7.22 12.04
CA TYR A 187 3.53 -6.63 10.71
C TYR A 187 4.70 -7.00 9.80
N SER A 188 5.59 -7.91 10.21
CA SER A 188 6.68 -8.40 9.37
C SER A 188 6.25 -9.62 8.54
N PRO A 189 6.21 -9.54 7.20
CA PRO A 189 5.86 -10.68 6.34
C PRO A 189 6.64 -11.96 6.62
N VAL A 190 7.90 -11.85 6.99
CA VAL A 190 8.71 -13.02 7.41
C VAL A 190 8.16 -13.72 8.67
N ASP A 191 7.46 -13.01 9.55
CA ASP A 191 6.94 -13.58 10.79
C ASP A 191 5.51 -14.14 10.65
N PHE A 192 4.73 -13.65 9.67
CA PHE A 192 3.36 -14.11 9.44
C PHE A 192 3.16 -14.86 8.11
N CYS A 193 4.22 -15.32 7.48
CA CYS A 193 4.16 -15.94 6.15
C CYS A 193 3.16 -17.12 6.07
N GLU A 194 3.01 -17.88 7.14
CA GLU A 194 2.05 -18.99 7.24
C GLU A 194 0.58 -18.54 7.19
N LEU A 195 0.30 -17.26 7.44
CA LEU A 195 -1.05 -16.67 7.35
C LEU A 195 -1.36 -16.13 5.95
N MET A 196 -0.36 -16.02 5.08
CA MET A 196 -0.52 -15.46 3.74
C MET A 196 -1.39 -16.38 2.87
N PRO A 197 -2.37 -15.83 2.12
CA PRO A 197 -3.27 -16.64 1.30
C PRO A 197 -2.55 -17.31 0.13
N LYS A 198 -3.08 -18.45 -0.33
CA LYS A 198 -2.57 -19.16 -1.52
C LYS A 198 -3.08 -18.51 -2.81
N ILE A 199 -2.51 -17.37 -3.14
CA ILE A 199 -2.75 -16.59 -4.36
C ILE A 199 -1.43 -16.41 -5.12
N PRO A 200 -1.42 -15.95 -6.38
CA PRO A 200 -0.19 -15.58 -7.08
C PRO A 200 0.48 -14.34 -6.47
N TYR A 201 1.81 -14.40 -6.34
CA TYR A 201 2.67 -13.29 -5.90
C TYR A 201 3.69 -12.94 -6.97
N TYR A 202 3.98 -11.65 -7.14
CA TYR A 202 5.08 -11.16 -7.95
C TYR A 202 5.96 -10.22 -7.11
N PHE A 203 7.23 -10.54 -7.06
CA PHE A 203 8.24 -9.73 -6.41
C PHE A 203 9.25 -9.24 -7.44
N VAL A 204 9.53 -7.94 -7.46
CA VAL A 204 10.66 -7.38 -8.18
C VAL A 204 11.56 -6.60 -7.23
N TYR A 205 12.85 -6.81 -7.34
CA TYR A 205 13.87 -6.10 -6.57
C TYR A 205 14.97 -5.64 -7.50
N GLY A 206 15.59 -4.50 -7.18
CA GLY A 206 16.76 -4.02 -7.89
C GLY A 206 18.03 -4.68 -7.40
N GLU A 207 18.92 -5.10 -8.30
CA GLU A 207 20.25 -5.59 -7.94
C GLU A 207 21.05 -4.52 -7.16
N CYS A 208 20.88 -3.24 -7.54
CA CYS A 208 21.53 -2.10 -6.91
C CYS A 208 20.72 -1.46 -5.77
N ASP A 209 19.63 -2.10 -5.32
CA ASP A 209 18.85 -1.61 -4.18
C ASP A 209 19.69 -1.64 -2.90
N ALA A 210 20.09 -0.45 -2.42
CA ALA A 210 20.92 -0.28 -1.23
C ALA A 210 20.20 -0.65 0.08
N TYR A 211 18.87 -0.84 0.06
CA TYR A 211 18.08 -1.07 1.26
C TYR A 211 17.74 -2.54 1.50
N PHE A 212 17.25 -3.30 0.49
CA PHE A 212 16.53 -4.54 0.78
C PHE A 212 16.96 -5.78 0.03
N THR A 213 17.69 -5.69 -1.10
CA THR A 213 17.84 -6.80 -2.03
C THR A 213 18.46 -8.05 -1.43
N GLN A 214 19.63 -7.92 -0.82
CA GLN A 214 20.41 -9.10 -0.43
C GLN A 214 20.02 -9.70 0.90
N ASN A 215 19.43 -8.91 1.79
CA ASN A 215 19.28 -9.28 3.19
C ASN A 215 17.84 -9.38 3.66
N HIS A 216 16.90 -8.68 3.02
CA HIS A 216 15.52 -8.62 3.45
C HIS A 216 14.61 -9.59 2.69
N MET A 217 14.79 -9.72 1.38
CA MET A 217 13.96 -10.57 0.55
C MET A 217 14.18 -12.09 0.78
N PRO A 218 15.43 -12.62 0.85
CA PRO A 218 15.64 -14.07 0.91
C PRO A 218 14.94 -14.77 2.08
N PRO A 219 14.91 -14.23 3.31
CA PRO A 219 14.20 -14.88 4.42
C PRO A 219 12.70 -15.05 4.20
N LEU A 220 12.05 -14.12 3.48
CA LEU A 220 10.63 -14.28 3.13
C LEU A 220 10.47 -15.38 2.06
N ILE A 221 11.29 -15.39 1.04
CA ILE A 221 11.25 -16.40 -0.05
C ILE A 221 11.42 -17.82 0.50
N GLU A 222 12.39 -18.04 1.38
CA GLU A 222 12.59 -19.35 2.03
C GLU A 222 11.32 -19.81 2.80
N ARG A 223 10.64 -18.89 3.46
CA ARG A 223 9.38 -19.19 4.16
C ARG A 223 8.24 -19.47 3.18
N MET A 224 8.11 -18.68 2.11
CA MET A 224 7.10 -18.90 1.07
C MET A 224 7.25 -20.27 0.40
N GLU A 225 8.48 -20.72 0.15
CA GLU A 225 8.76 -22.07 -0.36
C GLU A 225 8.31 -23.15 0.61
N LYS A 226 8.61 -22.99 1.89
CA LYS A 226 8.18 -23.92 2.95
C LYS A 226 6.66 -24.00 3.04
N GLU A 227 5.95 -22.86 2.94
CA GLU A 227 4.49 -22.77 2.95
C GLU A 227 3.86 -23.14 1.59
N LYS A 228 4.66 -23.42 0.57
CA LYS A 228 4.23 -23.76 -0.81
C LYS A 228 3.34 -22.66 -1.42
N LEU A 229 3.71 -21.40 -1.20
CA LEU A 229 3.07 -20.27 -1.84
C LEU A 229 3.62 -20.09 -3.26
N SER A 230 2.73 -19.75 -4.21
CA SER A 230 3.11 -19.54 -5.61
C SER A 230 3.64 -18.13 -5.80
N TYR A 231 4.89 -17.97 -6.16
CA TYR A 231 5.50 -16.67 -6.42
C TYR A 231 6.36 -16.66 -7.67
N THR A 232 6.50 -15.47 -8.24
CA THR A 232 7.52 -15.12 -9.23
C THR A 232 8.44 -14.08 -8.59
N LEU A 233 9.75 -14.30 -8.68
CA LEU A 233 10.75 -13.36 -8.20
C LEU A 233 11.62 -12.91 -9.37
N ARG A 234 11.75 -11.59 -9.55
CA ARG A 234 12.68 -10.96 -10.49
C ARG A 234 13.69 -10.12 -9.72
N ILE A 235 14.97 -10.35 -9.97
CA ILE A 235 16.05 -9.43 -9.59
C ILE A 235 16.47 -8.71 -10.86
N GLU A 236 16.24 -7.40 -10.92
CA GLU A 236 16.52 -6.61 -12.10
C GLU A 236 17.93 -6.01 -12.05
N GLU A 237 18.75 -6.32 -13.05
CA GLU A 237 20.14 -5.85 -13.16
C GLU A 237 20.17 -4.32 -13.24
N GLY A 238 21.05 -3.70 -12.46
CA GLY A 238 21.27 -2.26 -12.41
C GLY A 238 20.12 -1.43 -11.83
N MET A 239 18.99 -2.04 -11.45
CA MET A 239 17.86 -1.30 -10.87
C MET A 239 18.17 -0.88 -9.44
N ASN A 240 17.91 0.40 -9.14
CA ASN A 240 17.93 0.95 -7.79
C ASN A 240 16.61 0.69 -7.05
N HIS A 241 16.51 1.20 -5.82
CA HIS A 241 15.32 1.05 -4.98
C HIS A 241 14.06 1.61 -5.66
N CYS A 242 13.09 0.75 -5.91
CA CYS A 242 11.79 1.09 -6.51
C CYS A 242 11.81 1.74 -7.91
N ASP A 243 12.92 1.70 -8.63
CA ASP A 243 13.10 2.37 -9.93
C ASP A 243 12.64 1.51 -11.13
N ILE A 244 11.54 0.80 -10.98
CA ILE A 244 11.04 -0.14 -11.98
C ILE A 244 10.64 0.53 -13.30
N GLU A 245 10.17 1.78 -13.27
CA GLU A 245 9.73 2.49 -14.50
C GLU A 245 10.88 2.84 -15.44
N SER A 246 12.11 2.92 -14.92
CA SER A 246 13.34 3.10 -15.71
C SER A 246 13.84 1.78 -16.33
N HIS A 247 13.21 0.64 -16.01
CA HIS A 247 13.55 -0.70 -16.50
C HIS A 247 12.37 -1.30 -17.29
N PRO A 248 12.31 -1.07 -18.64
CA PRO A 248 11.12 -1.37 -19.43
C PRO A 248 10.64 -2.83 -19.38
N ASP A 249 11.57 -3.78 -19.34
CA ASP A 249 11.23 -5.21 -19.29
C ASP A 249 10.64 -5.59 -17.93
N ALA A 250 11.26 -5.15 -16.84
CA ALA A 250 10.74 -5.37 -15.49
C ALA A 250 9.37 -4.71 -15.29
N PHE A 251 9.20 -3.48 -15.76
CA PHE A 251 7.94 -2.76 -15.73
C PHE A 251 6.85 -3.49 -16.53
N THR A 252 7.18 -3.96 -17.73
CA THR A 252 6.25 -4.69 -18.59
C THR A 252 5.80 -6.00 -17.95
N GLU A 253 6.73 -6.77 -17.38
CA GLU A 253 6.40 -8.02 -16.68
C GLU A 253 5.55 -7.76 -15.43
N TYR A 254 5.85 -6.71 -14.67
CA TYR A 254 5.06 -6.31 -13.50
C TYR A 254 3.61 -6.00 -13.88
N CYS A 255 3.41 -5.16 -14.88
CA CYS A 255 2.07 -4.85 -15.38
C CYS A 255 1.37 -6.08 -15.97
N LYS A 256 2.10 -6.90 -16.74
CA LYS A 256 1.58 -8.14 -17.32
C LYS A 256 1.11 -9.12 -16.25
N PHE A 257 1.87 -9.29 -15.15
CA PHE A 257 1.46 -10.14 -14.03
C PHE A 257 0.10 -9.68 -13.49
N ILE A 258 -0.06 -8.37 -13.22
CA ILE A 258 -1.32 -7.81 -12.69
C ILE A 258 -2.48 -8.07 -13.67
N ILE A 259 -2.25 -7.86 -14.98
CA ILE A 259 -3.26 -8.08 -16.02
C ILE A 259 -3.62 -9.56 -16.16
N ASP A 260 -2.66 -10.47 -16.01
CA ASP A 260 -2.89 -11.92 -16.16
C ASP A 260 -3.75 -12.51 -15.02
N LEU A 261 -3.80 -11.85 -13.84
CA LEU A 261 -4.67 -12.25 -12.71
C LEU A 261 -6.17 -12.18 -13.04
N ILE A 262 -6.55 -11.50 -14.13
CA ILE A 262 -7.95 -11.27 -14.48
C ILE A 262 -8.34 -11.93 -15.81
N LYS A 263 -7.50 -12.80 -16.34
CA LYS A 263 -7.80 -13.65 -17.50
C LYS A 263 -8.53 -14.90 -17.07
#